data_8d5dc402bc5ceef3827c61818db55dfe
#
_entry.id   8d5dc402bc5ceef3827c61818db55dfe
#
_cell.length_a   1.000
_cell.length_b   1.000
_cell.length_c   1.000
_cell.angle_alpha   90.00
_cell.angle_beta   90.00
_cell.angle_gamma   90.00
#
_symmetry.space_group_name_H-M   'P 1'
#
loop_
_entity.id
_entity.type
_entity.pdbx_description
1 polymer ?
#
loop_
_entity_poly.entity_id
_entity_poly.type
_entity_poly.pdbx_seq_one_letter_code
_entity_poly.pdbx_strand_id
1 'polypeptide(L)'
;MTRKFASIRRLLFTTLVMAALGMCACGPADVGAPVPVYDTGADTTEWASIPAGEFLEGQHETAVSIDHDYEMMVFLVTYEQYAAYLNDALATGTVRLVDNTIVGHYPGDEFRGARHEVRIDPGDYLHVALNDPALRLEFREHAFTVTPGWEVHPMTMVTWFGAGAYCDQYDWRLPTELEWEKAARGPLDGRESNRPFPWGSEIARNNANYYASRDPFESMSSYGSRTTPVGFYNGKIYGAFATIDSHSPYGLYDMAGNVWQWTGDVHPFEHYRYLRGGSKDTYDMDLRIWVRNSAAPTYASPGVGFRCAR
;
A
#
# COMPACT_ATOMS: atom_id res chain seq x y z
N MET A 1 79.93 -61.00 -7.95
CA MET A 1 79.04 -60.82 -6.75
C MET A 1 78.38 -59.46 -6.89
N THR A 2 77.20 -59.46 -7.42
CA THR A 2 76.45 -58.23 -7.74
C THR A 2 75.09 -58.31 -7.06
N ARG A 3 74.86 -57.46 -6.05
CA ARG A 3 73.57 -57.28 -5.39
C ARG A 3 72.72 -56.26 -6.18
N LYS A 4 71.54 -56.73 -6.57
CA LYS A 4 70.47 -55.89 -7.17
C LYS A 4 69.73 -55.14 -6.06
N PHE A 5 69.68 -53.81 -6.19
CA PHE A 5 68.77 -53.00 -5.39
C PHE A 5 67.45 -52.79 -6.15
N ALA A 6 66.36 -53.22 -5.54
CA ALA A 6 65.02 -52.97 -6.02
C ALA A 6 64.52 -51.58 -5.51
N SER A 7 64.19 -50.72 -6.45
CA SER A 7 63.61 -49.39 -6.19
C SER A 7 62.12 -49.50 -6.05
N ILE A 8 61.59 -49.22 -4.87
CA ILE A 8 60.13 -49.10 -4.60
C ILE A 8 59.75 -47.64 -4.94
N ARG A 9 59.00 -47.49 -6.02
CA ARG A 9 58.33 -46.24 -6.36
C ARG A 9 57.06 -46.13 -5.46
N ARG A 10 57.08 -45.19 -4.52
CA ARG A 10 55.85 -44.76 -3.80
C ARG A 10 55.07 -43.85 -4.72
N LEU A 11 53.86 -44.28 -5.10
CA LEU A 11 52.87 -43.42 -5.77
C LEU A 11 52.19 -42.58 -4.68
N LEU A 12 52.47 -41.28 -4.71
CA LEU A 12 51.74 -40.27 -3.93
C LEU A 12 50.43 -39.94 -4.70
N PHE A 13 49.30 -40.44 -4.19
CA PHE A 13 47.97 -39.96 -4.60
C PHE A 13 47.73 -38.62 -3.91
N THR A 14 47.83 -37.53 -4.65
CA THR A 14 47.40 -36.20 -4.24
C THR A 14 45.90 -36.13 -4.52
N THR A 15 45.09 -36.28 -3.49
CA THR A 15 43.66 -36.00 -3.55
C THR A 15 43.44 -34.46 -3.61
N LEU A 16 43.13 -33.98 -4.81
CA LEU A 16 42.71 -32.58 -5.02
C LEU A 16 41.28 -32.44 -4.49
N VAL A 17 41.12 -31.88 -3.28
CA VAL A 17 39.85 -31.43 -2.77
C VAL A 17 39.48 -30.12 -3.49
N MET A 18 38.64 -30.18 -4.51
CA MET A 18 37.98 -29.02 -5.07
C MET A 18 36.96 -28.53 -4.04
N ALA A 19 37.32 -27.49 -3.29
CA ALA A 19 36.38 -26.67 -2.58
C ALA A 19 35.54 -25.91 -3.62
N ALA A 20 34.34 -26.38 -3.88
CA ALA A 20 33.35 -25.61 -4.62
C ALA A 20 33.00 -24.38 -3.76
N LEU A 21 33.65 -23.27 -3.99
CA LEU A 21 33.18 -21.94 -3.59
C LEU A 21 31.86 -21.73 -4.35
N GLY A 22 30.76 -21.95 -3.66
CA GLY A 22 29.45 -21.49 -4.11
C GLY A 22 29.52 -19.96 -4.24
N MET A 23 29.78 -19.48 -5.45
CA MET A 23 29.47 -18.09 -5.78
C MET A 23 27.97 -17.95 -5.59
N CYS A 24 27.58 -17.25 -4.52
CA CYS A 24 26.27 -16.65 -4.44
C CYS A 24 26.21 -15.64 -5.60
N ALA A 25 25.75 -16.11 -6.77
CA ALA A 25 25.40 -15.22 -7.85
C ALA A 25 24.21 -14.40 -7.35
N CYS A 26 24.45 -13.14 -7.01
CA CYS A 26 23.39 -12.13 -7.01
C CYS A 26 22.89 -12.06 -8.46
N GLY A 27 21.94 -12.91 -8.80
CA GLY A 27 21.21 -12.82 -10.06
C GLY A 27 20.48 -11.50 -10.12
N PRO A 28 20.15 -11.01 -11.33
CA PRO A 28 19.29 -9.85 -11.48
C PRO A 28 18.00 -10.12 -10.69
N ALA A 29 17.49 -9.07 -10.04
CA ALA A 29 16.26 -9.12 -9.26
C ALA A 29 15.20 -9.90 -10.02
N ASP A 30 14.63 -10.90 -9.37
CA ASP A 30 13.61 -11.76 -9.97
C ASP A 30 12.29 -10.99 -10.08
N VAL A 31 12.22 -10.12 -11.09
CA VAL A 31 11.03 -9.31 -11.41
C VAL A 31 9.85 -10.21 -11.81
N GLY A 32 10.10 -11.48 -12.06
CA GLY A 32 9.14 -12.48 -12.49
C GLY A 32 8.79 -13.56 -11.45
N ALA A 33 9.35 -13.51 -10.23
CA ALA A 33 8.96 -14.47 -9.22
C ALA A 33 7.48 -14.27 -8.85
N PRO A 34 6.68 -15.34 -8.80
CA PRO A 34 5.29 -15.24 -8.40
C PRO A 34 5.21 -14.63 -7.00
N VAL A 35 4.23 -13.75 -6.78
CA VAL A 35 3.96 -13.19 -5.45
C VAL A 35 3.45 -14.33 -4.56
N PRO A 36 3.84 -14.37 -3.27
CA PRO A 36 3.24 -15.32 -2.34
C PRO A 36 1.74 -15.08 -2.24
N VAL A 37 0.95 -16.15 -2.27
CA VAL A 37 -0.50 -16.09 -2.14
C VAL A 37 -0.90 -16.63 -0.78
N TYR A 38 -1.54 -15.78 0.02
CA TYR A 38 -2.07 -16.13 1.34
C TYR A 38 -3.51 -15.66 1.46
N ASP A 39 -4.37 -16.54 1.98
CA ASP A 39 -5.72 -16.19 2.36
C ASP A 39 -5.71 -15.48 3.72
N THR A 40 -5.95 -14.18 3.71
CA THR A 40 -6.07 -13.38 4.94
C THR A 40 -7.43 -13.56 5.60
N GLY A 41 -8.44 -14.07 4.88
CA GLY A 41 -9.83 -14.14 5.32
C GLY A 41 -10.48 -12.76 5.42
N ALA A 42 -9.92 -11.74 4.73
CA ALA A 42 -10.49 -10.42 4.70
C ALA A 42 -11.78 -10.40 3.84
N ASP A 43 -12.86 -9.92 4.41
CA ASP A 43 -14.05 -9.54 3.64
C ASP A 43 -13.89 -8.08 3.21
N THR A 44 -13.43 -7.87 1.97
CA THR A 44 -13.15 -6.55 1.43
C THR A 44 -14.40 -5.68 1.24
N THR A 45 -15.57 -6.19 1.56
CA THR A 45 -16.84 -5.43 1.55
C THR A 45 -17.23 -4.86 2.93
N GLU A 46 -16.44 -5.16 3.98
CA GLU A 46 -16.73 -4.70 5.35
C GLU A 46 -16.50 -3.20 5.53
N TRP A 47 -17.37 -2.59 6.34
CA TRP A 47 -17.31 -1.19 6.74
C TRP A 47 -17.29 -1.09 8.26
N ALA A 48 -16.45 -0.20 8.78
CA ALA A 48 -16.40 0.14 10.19
C ALA A 48 -17.19 1.42 10.45
N SER A 49 -18.12 1.38 11.39
CA SER A 49 -18.86 2.56 11.83
C SER A 49 -18.04 3.36 12.84
N ILE A 50 -17.86 4.63 12.59
CA ILE A 50 -17.09 5.55 13.43
C ILE A 50 -18.02 6.66 13.89
N PRO A 51 -18.39 6.68 15.19
CA PRO A 51 -19.35 7.66 15.71
C PRO A 51 -18.77 9.07 15.74
N ALA A 52 -19.63 10.06 15.67
CA ALA A 52 -19.32 11.45 16.01
C ALA A 52 -18.62 11.56 17.37
N GLY A 53 -17.95 12.67 17.62
CA GLY A 53 -17.33 12.94 18.91
C GLY A 53 -15.87 13.31 18.83
N GLU A 54 -15.28 13.52 19.99
CA GLU A 54 -13.91 14.01 20.15
C GLU A 54 -12.88 12.90 19.98
N PHE A 55 -11.73 13.27 19.45
CA PHE A 55 -10.49 12.48 19.43
C PHE A 55 -9.28 13.43 19.57
N LEU A 56 -8.11 12.86 19.77
CA LEU A 56 -6.85 13.62 19.85
C LEU A 56 -6.18 13.68 18.48
N GLU A 57 -6.04 14.86 17.91
CA GLU A 57 -5.44 15.08 16.59
C GLU A 57 -3.97 15.48 16.74
N GLY A 58 -3.14 15.00 15.82
CA GLY A 58 -1.75 15.41 15.66
C GLY A 58 -0.81 14.84 16.71
N GLN A 59 0.45 15.22 16.60
CA GLN A 59 1.51 14.81 17.52
C GLN A 59 1.34 15.41 18.93
N HIS A 60 0.72 16.57 19.02
CA HIS A 60 0.53 17.30 20.26
C HIS A 60 -0.82 17.05 20.93
N GLU A 61 -1.59 16.09 20.39
CA GLU A 61 -2.83 15.61 21.00
C GLU A 61 -3.85 16.72 21.26
N THR A 62 -4.11 17.52 20.22
CA THR A 62 -5.15 18.54 20.29
C THR A 62 -6.53 17.87 20.20
N ALA A 63 -7.41 18.16 21.16
CA ALA A 63 -8.78 17.66 21.10
C ALA A 63 -9.54 18.32 19.94
N VAL A 64 -10.06 17.48 19.04
CA VAL A 64 -10.84 17.87 17.86
C VAL A 64 -12.10 17.02 17.83
N SER A 65 -13.21 17.61 17.40
CA SER A 65 -14.48 16.90 17.27
C SER A 65 -14.89 16.75 15.80
N ILE A 66 -15.37 15.54 15.44
CA ILE A 66 -16.12 15.27 14.22
C ILE A 66 -17.58 15.22 14.63
N ASP A 67 -18.43 16.01 13.99
CA ASP A 67 -19.82 16.27 14.39
C ASP A 67 -20.85 15.31 13.77
N HIS A 68 -20.39 14.35 12.97
CA HIS A 68 -21.22 13.36 12.28
C HIS A 68 -20.66 11.95 12.41
N ASP A 69 -21.55 10.97 12.37
CA ASP A 69 -21.17 9.57 12.20
C ASP A 69 -20.78 9.33 10.74
N TYR A 70 -19.83 8.43 10.53
CA TYR A 70 -19.41 8.00 9.19
C TYR A 70 -18.98 6.54 9.19
N GLU A 71 -18.93 5.96 8.03
CA GLU A 71 -18.37 4.63 7.85
C GLU A 71 -17.13 4.71 6.96
N MET A 72 -16.16 3.84 7.24
CA MET A 72 -14.93 3.72 6.46
C MET A 72 -14.68 2.26 6.13
N MET A 73 -14.21 1.96 4.92
CA MET A 73 -13.82 0.60 4.53
C MET A 73 -12.81 0.03 5.51
N VAL A 74 -13.05 -1.17 6.02
CA VAL A 74 -12.13 -1.87 6.94
C VAL A 74 -10.78 -2.12 6.29
N PHE A 75 -10.79 -2.44 5.00
CA PHE A 75 -9.60 -2.70 4.19
C PHE A 75 -9.40 -1.63 3.11
N LEU A 76 -8.20 -1.58 2.56
CA LEU A 76 -7.89 -0.80 1.36
C LEU A 76 -8.66 -1.35 0.16
N VAL A 77 -8.99 -0.50 -0.81
CA VAL A 77 -9.52 -0.93 -2.11
C VAL A 77 -8.50 -1.83 -2.79
N THR A 78 -8.94 -3.00 -3.24
CA THR A 78 -8.09 -4.01 -3.86
C THR A 78 -8.00 -3.85 -5.38
N TYR A 79 -7.02 -4.51 -5.99
CA TYR A 79 -6.93 -4.57 -7.46
C TYR A 79 -8.16 -5.20 -8.09
N GLU A 80 -8.75 -6.25 -7.48
CA GLU A 80 -9.97 -6.91 -7.98
C GLU A 80 -11.15 -5.95 -7.98
N GLN A 81 -11.36 -5.23 -6.87
CA GLN A 81 -12.44 -4.23 -6.78
C GLN A 81 -12.25 -3.10 -7.79
N TYR A 82 -11.02 -2.63 -7.98
CA TYR A 82 -10.74 -1.57 -8.93
C TYR A 82 -10.88 -2.02 -10.38
N ALA A 83 -10.51 -3.26 -10.71
CA ALA A 83 -10.72 -3.86 -12.04
C ALA A 83 -12.22 -3.96 -12.36
N ALA A 84 -13.04 -4.41 -11.41
CA ALA A 84 -14.50 -4.46 -11.56
C ALA A 84 -15.09 -3.07 -11.83
N TYR A 85 -14.69 -2.08 -11.03
CA TYR A 85 -15.06 -0.67 -11.25
C TYR A 85 -14.70 -0.19 -12.65
N LEU A 86 -13.47 -0.42 -13.10
CA LEU A 86 -13.04 0.06 -14.43
C LEU A 86 -13.85 -0.58 -15.56
N ASN A 87 -14.24 -1.85 -15.43
CA ASN A 87 -15.09 -2.52 -16.42
C ASN A 87 -16.47 -1.85 -16.51
N ASP A 88 -17.09 -1.57 -15.36
CA ASP A 88 -18.39 -0.91 -15.31
C ASP A 88 -18.31 0.55 -15.78
N ALA A 89 -17.31 1.29 -15.34
CA ALA A 89 -17.10 2.69 -15.68
C ALA A 89 -16.76 2.89 -17.17
N LEU A 90 -16.03 1.95 -17.77
CA LEU A 90 -15.75 1.96 -19.20
C LEU A 90 -17.02 1.67 -20.00
N ALA A 91 -17.85 0.70 -19.56
CA ALA A 91 -19.11 0.35 -20.22
C ALA A 91 -20.14 1.48 -20.17
N THR A 92 -20.17 2.25 -19.09
CA THR A 92 -21.05 3.42 -18.93
C THR A 92 -20.48 4.70 -19.54
N GLY A 93 -19.19 4.72 -19.90
CA GLY A 93 -18.51 5.89 -20.43
C GLY A 93 -18.09 6.92 -19.39
N THR A 94 -18.15 6.57 -18.09
CA THR A 94 -17.66 7.40 -16.98
C THR A 94 -16.15 7.58 -17.05
N VAL A 95 -15.42 6.55 -17.49
CA VAL A 95 -14.02 6.62 -17.83
C VAL A 95 -13.78 6.29 -19.30
N ARG A 96 -12.64 6.69 -19.84
CA ARG A 96 -12.23 6.42 -21.22
C ARG A 96 -10.81 5.88 -21.26
N LEU A 97 -10.57 4.98 -22.21
CA LEU A 97 -9.23 4.50 -22.56
C LEU A 97 -8.65 5.41 -23.65
N VAL A 98 -7.55 6.08 -23.37
CA VAL A 98 -6.83 6.96 -24.30
C VAL A 98 -5.34 6.63 -24.21
N ASP A 99 -4.74 6.21 -25.32
CA ASP A 99 -3.29 5.94 -25.44
C ASP A 99 -2.69 5.10 -24.27
N ASN A 100 -3.34 3.97 -23.94
CA ASN A 100 -2.98 3.14 -22.78
C ASN A 100 -3.07 3.82 -21.41
N THR A 101 -3.90 4.85 -21.31
CA THR A 101 -4.24 5.47 -20.03
C THR A 101 -5.73 5.47 -19.81
N ILE A 102 -6.14 5.36 -18.56
CA ILE A 102 -7.53 5.57 -18.15
C ILE A 102 -7.66 7.00 -17.68
N VAL A 103 -8.60 7.72 -18.28
CA VAL A 103 -8.93 9.09 -17.91
C VAL A 103 -10.42 9.23 -17.57
N GLY A 104 -10.74 10.14 -16.66
CA GLY A 104 -12.10 10.48 -16.31
C GLY A 104 -12.24 11.97 -16.01
N HIS A 105 -13.48 12.44 -16.02
CA HIS A 105 -13.79 13.85 -15.80
C HIS A 105 -13.64 14.22 -14.31
N TYR A 106 -13.03 15.40 -14.08
CA TYR A 106 -13.01 16.05 -12.78
C TYR A 106 -13.49 17.51 -12.91
N PRO A 107 -14.37 18.00 -12.00
CA PRO A 107 -14.96 19.34 -12.13
C PRO A 107 -14.00 20.49 -11.86
N GLY A 108 -12.77 20.19 -11.42
CA GLY A 108 -11.78 21.20 -11.08
C GLY A 108 -11.83 21.62 -9.60
N ASP A 109 -10.78 22.33 -9.17
CA ASP A 109 -10.72 22.95 -7.85
C ASP A 109 -11.05 24.44 -7.91
N GLU A 110 -11.54 25.00 -6.80
CA GLU A 110 -11.68 26.44 -6.66
C GLU A 110 -10.29 27.09 -6.68
N PHE A 111 -10.05 27.99 -7.63
CA PHE A 111 -8.80 28.73 -7.72
C PHE A 111 -8.90 30.06 -6.97
N ARG A 112 -8.07 30.26 -5.94
CA ARG A 112 -8.08 31.43 -5.06
C ARG A 112 -6.99 32.44 -5.36
N GLY A 113 -6.05 32.12 -6.26
CA GLY A 113 -4.96 32.98 -6.68
C GLY A 113 -3.81 33.10 -5.68
N ALA A 114 -3.60 32.11 -4.82
CA ALA A 114 -2.46 32.06 -3.91
C ALA A 114 -1.14 31.94 -4.70
N ARG A 115 -0.02 32.41 -4.12
CA ARG A 115 1.27 32.55 -4.82
C ARG A 115 1.80 31.27 -5.47
N HIS A 116 1.53 30.12 -4.88
CA HIS A 116 2.01 28.81 -5.35
C HIS A 116 0.86 27.86 -5.72
N GLU A 117 -0.34 28.41 -5.85
CA GLU A 117 -1.52 27.63 -6.16
C GLU A 117 -1.45 27.07 -7.59
N VAL A 118 -1.56 25.74 -7.70
CA VAL A 118 -1.64 25.06 -8.98
C VAL A 118 -3.10 25.03 -9.44
N ARG A 119 -3.37 25.58 -10.61
CA ARG A 119 -4.72 25.58 -11.16
C ARG A 119 -5.12 24.19 -11.64
N ILE A 120 -6.28 23.72 -11.18
CA ILE A 120 -6.89 22.47 -11.61
C ILE A 120 -8.27 22.80 -12.19
N ASP A 121 -8.28 22.98 -13.50
CA ASP A 121 -9.50 23.34 -14.24
C ASP A 121 -10.39 22.10 -14.45
N PRO A 122 -11.71 22.28 -14.72
CA PRO A 122 -12.56 21.20 -15.17
C PRO A 122 -11.98 20.51 -16.42
N GLY A 123 -11.92 19.18 -16.41
CA GLY A 123 -11.34 18.44 -17.53
C GLY A 123 -11.17 16.94 -17.24
N ASP A 124 -10.55 16.26 -18.20
CA ASP A 124 -10.22 14.84 -18.02
C ASP A 124 -8.82 14.70 -17.42
N TYR A 125 -8.75 13.91 -16.37
CA TYR A 125 -7.52 13.63 -15.64
C TYR A 125 -7.17 12.15 -15.67
N LEU A 126 -5.88 11.88 -15.60
CA LEU A 126 -5.34 10.52 -15.53
C LEU A 126 -5.81 9.84 -14.24
N HIS A 127 -6.39 8.64 -14.38
CA HIS A 127 -6.68 7.74 -13.27
C HIS A 127 -5.57 6.70 -13.11
N VAL A 128 -5.24 5.99 -14.20
CA VAL A 128 -4.24 4.91 -14.21
C VAL A 128 -3.50 4.90 -15.55
N ALA A 129 -2.19 4.68 -15.52
CA ALA A 129 -1.35 4.46 -16.70
C ALA A 129 -1.12 2.96 -16.89
N LEU A 130 -1.77 2.34 -17.89
CA LEU A 130 -1.73 0.89 -18.12
C LEU A 130 -0.39 0.35 -18.61
N ASN A 131 0.49 1.22 -19.10
CA ASN A 131 1.83 0.86 -19.56
C ASN A 131 2.89 0.91 -18.45
N ASP A 132 2.53 1.24 -17.22
CA ASP A 132 3.47 1.24 -16.11
C ASP A 132 3.77 -0.19 -15.66
N PRO A 133 5.06 -0.61 -15.59
CA PRO A 133 5.44 -1.98 -15.24
C PRO A 133 5.13 -2.33 -13.77
N ALA A 134 4.89 -1.34 -12.91
CA ALA A 134 4.51 -1.58 -11.52
C ALA A 134 3.02 -1.86 -11.34
N LEU A 135 2.19 -1.49 -12.30
CA LEU A 135 0.75 -1.77 -12.28
C LEU A 135 0.48 -3.27 -12.40
N ARG A 136 -0.56 -3.75 -11.71
CA ARG A 136 -1.01 -5.14 -11.73
C ARG A 136 -2.37 -5.32 -12.39
N LEU A 137 -2.77 -4.36 -13.22
CA LEU A 137 -3.94 -4.43 -14.08
C LEU A 137 -3.51 -4.54 -15.54
N GLU A 138 -4.25 -5.34 -16.31
CA GLU A 138 -4.10 -5.48 -17.75
C GLU A 138 -5.45 -5.23 -18.42
N PHE A 139 -5.42 -4.60 -19.60
CA PHE A 139 -6.61 -4.48 -20.46
C PHE A 139 -6.45 -5.40 -21.66
N ARG A 140 -7.20 -6.50 -21.67
CA ARG A 140 -7.19 -7.50 -22.75
C ARG A 140 -8.62 -7.92 -23.08
N GLU A 141 -8.88 -8.23 -24.35
CA GLU A 141 -10.18 -8.72 -24.81
C GLU A 141 -11.35 -7.83 -24.33
N HIS A 142 -11.14 -6.51 -24.33
CA HIS A 142 -12.10 -5.49 -23.90
C HIS A 142 -12.47 -5.52 -22.42
N ALA A 143 -11.66 -6.13 -21.57
CA ALA A 143 -11.87 -6.16 -20.12
C ALA A 143 -10.59 -5.88 -19.34
N PHE A 144 -10.74 -5.27 -18.17
CA PHE A 144 -9.68 -5.16 -17.16
C PHE A 144 -9.62 -6.44 -16.35
N THR A 145 -8.42 -6.97 -16.23
CA THR A 145 -8.11 -8.16 -15.43
C THR A 145 -6.92 -7.87 -14.53
N VAL A 146 -6.83 -8.59 -13.42
CA VAL A 146 -5.73 -8.47 -12.47
C VAL A 146 -4.64 -9.49 -12.79
N THR A 147 -3.39 -9.11 -12.62
CA THR A 147 -2.27 -10.05 -12.67
C THR A 147 -2.48 -11.13 -11.60
N PRO A 148 -2.42 -12.44 -11.95
CA PRO A 148 -2.67 -13.52 -10.99
C PRO A 148 -1.86 -13.42 -9.71
N GLY A 149 -2.54 -13.57 -8.57
CA GLY A 149 -1.98 -13.47 -7.22
C GLY A 149 -1.98 -12.06 -6.62
N TRP A 150 -2.45 -11.05 -7.36
CA TRP A 150 -2.54 -9.68 -6.90
C TRP A 150 -3.98 -9.21 -6.60
N GLU A 151 -4.96 -10.07 -6.74
CA GLU A 151 -6.38 -9.75 -6.65
C GLU A 151 -6.74 -9.04 -5.35
N VAL A 152 -6.24 -9.56 -4.22
CA VAL A 152 -6.51 -9.05 -2.86
C VAL A 152 -5.40 -8.11 -2.33
N HIS A 153 -4.46 -7.69 -3.18
CA HIS A 153 -3.52 -6.63 -2.82
C HIS A 153 -4.16 -5.26 -2.99
N PRO A 154 -3.71 -4.23 -2.23
CA PRO A 154 -4.24 -2.89 -2.38
C PRO A 154 -3.99 -2.36 -3.80
N MET A 155 -4.97 -1.71 -4.37
CA MET A 155 -4.82 -0.96 -5.62
C MET A 155 -3.78 0.11 -5.46
N THR A 156 -2.75 0.06 -6.32
CA THR A 156 -1.67 1.05 -6.38
C THR A 156 -1.52 1.63 -7.78
N MET A 157 -0.57 2.55 -7.99
CA MET A 157 -0.40 3.22 -9.30
C MET A 157 -1.65 3.99 -9.73
N VAL A 158 -2.50 4.37 -8.79
CA VAL A 158 -3.72 5.14 -8.98
C VAL A 158 -3.49 6.59 -8.55
N THR A 159 -3.92 7.54 -9.38
CA THR A 159 -3.89 8.95 -9.03
C THR A 159 -4.99 9.29 -8.02
N TRP A 160 -4.94 10.47 -7.41
CA TRP A 160 -6.01 10.96 -6.55
C TRP A 160 -7.35 11.04 -7.31
N PHE A 161 -7.31 11.48 -8.57
CA PHE A 161 -8.50 11.54 -9.42
C PHE A 161 -9.13 10.16 -9.64
N GLY A 162 -8.29 9.14 -9.89
CA GLY A 162 -8.77 7.76 -10.06
C GLY A 162 -9.30 7.15 -8.77
N ALA A 163 -8.69 7.49 -7.63
CA ALA A 163 -9.17 7.05 -6.31
C ALA A 163 -10.51 7.71 -5.95
N GLY A 164 -10.62 9.03 -6.17
CA GLY A 164 -11.87 9.77 -5.96
C GLY A 164 -12.99 9.27 -6.84
N ALA A 165 -12.73 9.08 -8.15
CA ALA A 165 -13.72 8.59 -9.10
C ALA A 165 -14.22 7.17 -8.78
N TYR A 166 -13.36 6.29 -8.25
CA TYR A 166 -13.79 4.99 -7.73
C TYR A 166 -14.80 5.14 -6.61
N CYS A 167 -14.49 5.93 -5.59
CA CYS A 167 -15.41 6.12 -4.47
C CYS A 167 -16.73 6.77 -4.94
N ASP A 168 -16.67 7.80 -5.76
CA ASP A 168 -17.83 8.54 -6.29
C ASP A 168 -18.78 7.64 -7.13
N GLN A 169 -18.24 6.65 -7.85
CA GLN A 169 -19.03 5.68 -8.62
C GLN A 169 -20.04 4.92 -7.76
N TYR A 170 -19.78 4.77 -6.46
CA TYR A 170 -20.61 4.04 -5.51
C TYR A 170 -21.32 4.97 -4.51
N ASP A 171 -21.41 6.26 -4.79
CA ASP A 171 -21.92 7.30 -3.87
C ASP A 171 -21.11 7.39 -2.56
N TRP A 172 -19.83 7.05 -2.60
CA TRP A 172 -18.87 7.18 -1.51
C TRP A 172 -17.89 8.32 -1.81
N ARG A 173 -16.96 8.56 -0.90
CA ARG A 173 -15.91 9.57 -1.05
C ARG A 173 -14.59 9.10 -0.47
N LEU A 174 -13.50 9.79 -0.76
CA LEU A 174 -12.29 9.65 0.03
C LEU A 174 -12.54 10.20 1.45
N PRO A 175 -11.95 9.60 2.50
CA PRO A 175 -12.05 10.13 3.85
C PRO A 175 -11.34 11.48 3.94
N THR A 176 -11.83 12.38 4.78
CA THR A 176 -11.05 13.56 5.17
C THR A 176 -9.85 13.15 6.02
N GLU A 177 -8.85 14.02 6.14
CA GLU A 177 -7.67 13.77 6.98
C GLU A 177 -8.04 13.53 8.44
N LEU A 178 -8.99 14.32 8.97
CA LEU A 178 -9.46 14.17 10.34
C LEU A 178 -10.23 12.86 10.54
N GLU A 179 -11.07 12.46 9.60
CA GLU A 179 -11.77 11.18 9.64
C GLU A 179 -10.77 10.02 9.61
N TRP A 180 -9.78 10.10 8.71
CA TRP A 180 -8.74 9.09 8.61
C TRP A 180 -7.96 8.96 9.93
N GLU A 181 -7.56 10.10 10.53
CA GLU A 181 -6.79 10.09 11.78
C GLU A 181 -7.62 9.57 12.95
N LYS A 182 -8.90 9.99 13.08
CA LYS A 182 -9.82 9.46 14.08
C LYS A 182 -10.01 7.95 13.93
N ALA A 183 -10.21 7.47 12.71
CA ALA A 183 -10.35 6.04 12.41
C ALA A 183 -9.11 5.21 12.82
N ALA A 184 -7.92 5.77 12.66
CA ALA A 184 -6.66 5.15 13.04
C ALA A 184 -6.40 5.21 14.55
N ARG A 185 -6.72 6.34 15.19
CA ARG A 185 -6.38 6.63 16.57
C ARG A 185 -7.39 6.08 17.58
N GLY A 186 -8.67 6.10 17.24
CA GLY A 186 -9.76 5.72 18.13
C GLY A 186 -10.39 6.89 18.87
N PRO A 187 -11.42 6.62 19.69
CA PRO A 187 -12.15 7.62 20.44
C PRO A 187 -11.34 8.16 21.62
N LEU A 188 -11.73 9.35 22.12
CA LEU A 188 -11.24 9.88 23.38
C LEU A 188 -12.03 9.22 24.54
N ASP A 189 -11.65 8.01 24.91
CA ASP A 189 -12.35 7.18 25.91
C ASP A 189 -11.56 6.98 27.22
N GLY A 190 -10.54 7.80 27.45
CA GLY A 190 -9.67 7.72 28.63
C GLY A 190 -8.62 6.62 28.59
N ARG A 191 -8.52 5.87 27.47
CA ARG A 191 -7.40 5.00 27.20
C ARG A 191 -6.19 5.82 26.81
N GLU A 192 -4.99 5.18 26.76
CA GLU A 192 -3.74 5.87 26.46
C GLU A 192 -3.86 6.81 25.27
N SER A 193 -3.76 8.12 25.57
CA SER A 193 -3.85 9.17 24.56
C SER A 193 -2.65 9.15 23.61
N ASN A 194 -1.47 8.77 24.11
CA ASN A 194 -0.22 8.79 23.37
C ASN A 194 0.01 7.48 22.58
N ARG A 195 -0.84 7.26 21.58
CA ARG A 195 -0.78 6.12 20.70
C ARG A 195 -0.16 6.52 19.34
N PRO A 196 1.13 6.22 19.10
CA PRO A 196 1.76 6.54 17.83
C PRO A 196 1.27 5.66 16.67
N PHE A 197 0.80 4.43 16.95
CA PHE A 197 0.34 3.48 15.94
C PHE A 197 -1.11 3.06 16.18
N PRO A 198 -1.85 2.61 15.16
CA PRO A 198 -3.25 2.20 15.31
C PRO A 198 -3.48 1.15 16.41
N TRP A 199 -2.54 0.25 16.59
CA TRP A 199 -2.59 -0.85 17.58
C TRP A 199 -1.99 -0.52 18.95
N GLY A 200 -1.27 0.61 19.10
CA GLY A 200 -0.65 0.95 20.40
C GLY A 200 0.60 1.81 20.33
N SER A 201 1.48 1.64 21.31
CA SER A 201 2.65 2.51 21.52
C SER A 201 3.93 2.05 20.84
N GLU A 202 4.03 0.77 20.50
CA GLU A 202 5.25 0.17 19.95
C GLU A 202 5.00 -0.46 18.59
N ILE A 203 6.06 -0.56 17.80
CA ILE A 203 6.05 -1.25 16.51
C ILE A 203 7.13 -2.33 16.49
N ALA A 204 6.73 -3.52 16.11
CA ALA A 204 7.61 -4.62 15.74
C ALA A 204 7.47 -4.90 14.24
N ARG A 205 8.45 -5.59 13.66
CA ARG A 205 8.48 -5.92 12.22
C ARG A 205 7.25 -6.69 11.72
N ASN A 206 6.51 -7.31 12.59
CA ASN A 206 5.32 -8.11 12.28
C ASN A 206 4.00 -7.43 12.66
N ASN A 207 4.02 -6.11 12.87
CA ASN A 207 2.81 -5.29 13.01
C ASN A 207 2.32 -4.71 11.68
N ALA A 208 3.21 -4.43 10.74
CA ALA A 208 2.86 -3.75 9.50
C ALA A 208 3.87 -4.06 8.38
N ASN A 209 3.47 -3.89 7.13
CA ASN A 209 4.38 -3.90 6.00
C ASN A 209 5.04 -2.51 5.87
N TYR A 210 6.32 -2.44 6.20
CA TYR A 210 7.14 -1.24 6.12
C TYR A 210 8.61 -1.63 5.83
N TYR A 211 9.51 -0.68 5.66
CA TYR A 211 10.90 -0.92 5.25
C TYR A 211 11.65 -2.01 6.03
N ALA A 212 11.30 -2.26 7.29
CA ALA A 212 11.97 -3.23 8.15
C ALA A 212 11.09 -4.44 8.52
N SER A 213 9.95 -4.66 7.85
CA SER A 213 9.00 -5.74 8.19
C SER A 213 9.58 -7.13 8.00
N ARG A 214 10.39 -7.32 6.97
CA ARG A 214 10.95 -8.64 6.60
C ARG A 214 9.88 -9.72 6.47
N ASP A 215 8.73 -9.33 5.97
CA ASP A 215 7.64 -10.25 5.68
C ASP A 215 7.91 -11.06 4.39
N PRO A 216 7.07 -12.06 4.06
CA PRO A 216 7.28 -12.90 2.87
C PRO A 216 7.22 -12.15 1.54
N PHE A 217 6.73 -10.91 1.52
CA PHE A 217 6.62 -10.07 0.32
C PHE A 217 7.83 -9.16 0.14
N GLU A 218 8.67 -9.01 1.17
CA GLU A 218 9.92 -8.25 1.07
C GLU A 218 10.89 -9.00 0.14
N SER A 219 11.42 -8.28 -0.84
CA SER A 219 12.42 -8.82 -1.75
C SER A 219 13.71 -8.02 -1.62
N MET A 220 14.74 -8.64 -1.02
CA MET A 220 16.07 -8.06 -0.89
C MET A 220 16.80 -7.87 -2.24
N SER A 221 16.31 -8.51 -3.30
CA SER A 221 16.88 -8.46 -4.64
C SER A 221 16.21 -7.44 -5.57
N SER A 222 15.01 -6.96 -5.22
CA SER A 222 14.33 -5.87 -5.91
C SER A 222 14.36 -4.63 -5.02
N TYR A 223 14.67 -3.49 -5.58
CA TYR A 223 14.59 -2.21 -4.89
C TYR A 223 13.12 -1.96 -4.46
N GLY A 224 12.81 -2.23 -3.20
CA GLY A 224 11.50 -2.06 -2.61
C GLY A 224 10.78 -3.38 -2.28
N SER A 225 10.08 -3.38 -1.16
CA SER A 225 9.17 -4.46 -0.79
C SER A 225 7.91 -4.42 -1.64
N ARG A 226 7.23 -5.58 -1.77
CA ARG A 226 5.90 -5.64 -2.39
C ARG A 226 4.84 -5.26 -1.36
N THR A 227 3.67 -4.88 -1.83
CA THR A 227 2.50 -4.79 -0.95
C THR A 227 2.15 -6.18 -0.39
N THR A 228 1.53 -6.22 0.78
CA THR A 228 0.86 -7.43 1.28
C THR A 228 -0.60 -7.47 0.84
N PRO A 229 -1.25 -8.63 0.79
CA PRO A 229 -2.70 -8.71 0.73
C PRO A 229 -3.32 -7.87 1.85
N VAL A 230 -4.49 -7.28 1.61
CA VAL A 230 -5.17 -6.45 2.62
C VAL A 230 -5.49 -7.29 3.88
N GLY A 231 -5.33 -6.70 5.06
CA GLY A 231 -5.55 -7.39 6.33
C GLY A 231 -4.54 -8.50 6.63
N PHE A 232 -3.37 -8.48 6.05
CA PHE A 232 -2.34 -9.52 6.30
C PHE A 232 -1.88 -9.55 7.76
N TYR A 233 -1.76 -8.41 8.42
CA TYR A 233 -1.31 -8.31 9.81
C TYR A 233 -2.48 -8.46 10.80
N ASN A 234 -3.06 -9.67 10.87
CA ASN A 234 -4.28 -10.02 11.61
C ASN A 234 -4.09 -11.08 12.69
N GLY A 235 -2.85 -11.28 13.15
CA GLY A 235 -2.53 -12.27 14.19
C GLY A 235 -2.37 -13.70 13.68
N LYS A 236 -2.58 -13.96 12.38
CA LYS A 236 -2.38 -15.30 11.78
C LYS A 236 -0.90 -15.59 11.49
N ILE A 237 -0.62 -16.85 11.23
CA ILE A 237 0.71 -17.33 10.82
C ILE A 237 0.66 -17.69 9.34
N TYR A 238 1.51 -17.07 8.55
CA TYR A 238 1.63 -17.29 7.11
C TYR A 238 2.98 -17.95 6.81
N GLY A 239 2.97 -19.26 6.59
CA GLY A 239 4.20 -20.05 6.48
C GLY A 239 5.03 -19.97 7.77
N ALA A 240 6.21 -19.37 7.73
CA ALA A 240 7.07 -19.15 8.91
C ALA A 240 6.92 -17.76 9.54
N PHE A 241 6.07 -16.91 9.00
CA PHE A 241 5.90 -15.52 9.45
C PHE A 241 4.63 -15.39 10.28
N ALA A 242 4.80 -15.12 11.59
CA ALA A 242 3.70 -14.87 12.50
C ALA A 242 3.43 -13.35 12.56
N THR A 243 2.22 -12.93 12.23
CA THR A 243 1.79 -11.54 12.31
C THR A 243 1.24 -11.20 13.70
N ILE A 244 1.20 -9.91 14.02
CA ILE A 244 0.45 -9.38 15.16
C ILE A 244 -0.87 -8.84 14.60
N ASP A 245 -1.94 -8.98 15.37
CA ASP A 245 -3.23 -8.35 15.05
C ASP A 245 -3.12 -6.84 15.25
N SER A 246 -3.10 -6.10 14.15
CA SER A 246 -2.72 -4.70 14.10
C SER A 246 -3.84 -3.77 13.60
N HIS A 247 -5.08 -4.13 13.90
CA HIS A 247 -6.21 -3.27 13.59
C HIS A 247 -6.26 -2.00 14.47
N SER A 248 -6.91 -0.96 13.99
CA SER A 248 -7.23 0.24 14.76
C SER A 248 -8.31 -0.04 15.81
N PRO A 249 -8.57 0.87 16.77
CA PRO A 249 -9.64 0.70 17.76
C PRO A 249 -11.04 0.51 17.16
N TYR A 250 -11.26 0.93 15.93
CA TYR A 250 -12.51 0.70 15.19
C TYR A 250 -12.45 -0.53 14.28
N GLY A 251 -11.39 -1.34 14.36
CA GLY A 251 -11.26 -2.58 13.59
C GLY A 251 -10.72 -2.41 12.17
N LEU A 252 -10.19 -1.25 11.79
CA LEU A 252 -9.63 -1.05 10.46
C LEU A 252 -8.20 -1.60 10.37
N TYR A 253 -7.93 -2.35 9.32
CA TYR A 253 -6.59 -2.87 9.00
C TYR A 253 -5.84 -1.95 8.03
N ASP A 254 -4.51 -2.14 7.94
CA ASP A 254 -3.62 -1.39 7.05
C ASP A 254 -3.70 0.14 7.23
N MET A 255 -4.05 0.60 8.46
CA MET A 255 -4.01 2.03 8.80
C MET A 255 -2.58 2.54 9.01
N ALA A 256 -1.59 1.66 9.02
CA ALA A 256 -0.17 1.99 9.06
C ALA A 256 0.62 0.98 8.23
N GLY A 257 1.44 1.48 7.30
CA GLY A 257 2.22 0.66 6.36
C GLY A 257 1.42 0.20 5.14
N ASN A 258 1.96 -0.76 4.41
CA ASN A 258 1.49 -1.29 3.14
C ASN A 258 1.52 -0.21 2.04
N VAL A 259 0.57 0.72 2.01
CA VAL A 259 0.55 1.85 1.08
C VAL A 259 0.14 3.14 1.78
N TRP A 260 0.71 4.28 1.38
CA TRP A 260 0.15 5.60 1.66
C TRP A 260 -1.27 5.68 1.12
N GLN A 261 -2.14 6.36 1.81
CA GLN A 261 -3.57 6.45 1.50
C GLN A 261 -3.96 7.87 1.14
N TRP A 262 -4.54 8.04 -0.05
CA TRP A 262 -5.13 9.31 -0.46
C TRP A 262 -6.28 9.70 0.47
N THR A 263 -6.32 10.99 0.85
CA THR A 263 -7.49 11.61 1.52
C THR A 263 -8.19 12.61 0.60
N GLY A 264 -9.39 13.00 0.98
CA GLY A 264 -10.22 13.92 0.19
C GLY A 264 -9.82 15.38 0.28
N ASP A 265 -9.02 15.74 1.31
CA ASP A 265 -8.67 17.13 1.56
C ASP A 265 -7.68 17.69 0.55
N VAL A 266 -7.89 18.94 0.21
CA VAL A 266 -7.05 19.75 -0.68
C VAL A 266 -6.18 20.65 0.16
N HIS A 267 -4.87 20.62 -0.04
CA HIS A 267 -3.97 21.58 0.59
C HIS A 267 -4.36 23.00 0.14
N PRO A 268 -4.69 23.92 1.08
CA PRO A 268 -5.42 25.14 0.76
C PRO A 268 -4.66 26.16 -0.11
N PHE A 269 -3.33 26.01 -0.23
CA PHE A 269 -2.48 26.98 -0.93
C PHE A 269 -1.79 26.41 -2.18
N GLU A 270 -1.75 25.08 -2.37
CA GLU A 270 -0.96 24.44 -3.42
C GLU A 270 -1.75 23.41 -4.21
N HIS A 271 -2.97 23.06 -3.78
CA HIS A 271 -3.81 22.00 -4.34
C HIS A 271 -3.19 20.61 -4.35
N TYR A 272 -2.18 20.37 -3.51
CA TYR A 272 -1.73 19.02 -3.21
C TYR A 272 -2.82 18.25 -2.44
N ARG A 273 -2.74 16.95 -2.49
CA ARG A 273 -3.60 16.03 -1.74
C ARG A 273 -2.79 15.36 -0.65
N TYR A 274 -3.39 15.20 0.51
CA TYR A 274 -2.70 14.58 1.62
C TYR A 274 -2.67 13.06 1.49
N LEU A 275 -1.59 12.50 2.04
CA LEU A 275 -1.31 11.07 2.13
C LEU A 275 -1.09 10.71 3.58
N ARG A 276 -1.68 9.59 4.03
CA ARG A 276 -1.63 9.14 5.41
C ARG A 276 -1.18 7.69 5.51
N GLY A 277 -0.63 7.30 6.67
CA GLY A 277 -0.37 5.92 7.08
C GLY A 277 1.02 5.36 6.79
N GLY A 278 1.85 6.01 6.00
CA GLY A 278 3.11 5.41 5.56
C GLY A 278 2.93 4.28 4.55
N SER A 279 4.01 3.68 4.12
CA SER A 279 3.98 2.58 3.15
C SER A 279 5.07 1.54 3.42
N LYS A 280 5.04 0.46 2.65
CA LYS A 280 6.06 -0.59 2.60
C LYS A 280 7.50 -0.08 2.39
N ASP A 281 7.66 1.09 1.80
CA ASP A 281 8.96 1.68 1.45
C ASP A 281 9.43 2.74 2.47
N THR A 282 8.65 2.99 3.54
CA THR A 282 8.95 4.03 4.54
C THR A 282 9.38 3.42 5.88
N TYR A 283 9.99 4.26 6.74
CA TYR A 283 10.43 3.84 8.06
C TYR A 283 9.28 3.90 9.08
N ASP A 284 9.48 3.29 10.24
CA ASP A 284 8.52 3.25 11.34
C ASP A 284 8.02 4.64 11.78
N MET A 285 8.87 5.66 11.68
CA MET A 285 8.48 7.03 12.02
C MET A 285 7.38 7.57 11.09
N ASP A 286 7.33 7.12 9.83
CA ASP A 286 6.33 7.55 8.84
C ASP A 286 4.98 6.85 9.03
N LEU A 287 4.96 5.74 9.77
CA LEU A 287 3.76 4.97 10.08
C LEU A 287 2.97 5.54 11.27
N ARG A 288 3.51 6.55 11.95
CA ARG A 288 2.80 7.17 13.07
C ARG A 288 1.53 7.84 12.59
N ILE A 289 0.47 7.68 13.37
CA ILE A 289 -0.88 8.14 13.03
C ILE A 289 -0.92 9.62 12.60
N TRP A 290 -0.14 10.48 13.22
CA TRP A 290 -0.13 11.92 12.94
C TRP A 290 0.74 12.34 11.77
N VAL A 291 1.49 11.41 11.16
CA VAL A 291 2.36 11.78 10.04
C VAL A 291 1.52 12.05 8.79
N ARG A 292 1.79 13.20 8.20
CA ARG A 292 1.20 13.68 6.95
C ARG A 292 2.26 13.72 5.87
N ASN A 293 1.88 13.29 4.70
CA ASN A 293 2.61 13.54 3.47
C ASN A 293 1.65 14.18 2.47
N SER A 294 2.14 14.67 1.37
CA SER A 294 1.30 15.24 0.31
C SER A 294 1.95 15.05 -1.05
N ALA A 295 1.12 15.00 -2.08
CA ALA A 295 1.57 14.91 -3.46
C ALA A 295 0.61 15.62 -4.40
N ALA A 296 1.08 15.93 -5.61
CA ALA A 296 0.20 16.39 -6.67
C ALA A 296 -0.90 15.36 -6.96
N PRO A 297 -2.14 15.78 -7.26
CA PRO A 297 -3.24 14.83 -7.48
C PRO A 297 -3.04 13.91 -8.69
N THR A 298 -2.08 14.22 -9.56
CA THR A 298 -1.65 13.38 -10.69
C THR A 298 -0.57 12.35 -10.32
N TYR A 299 -0.06 12.40 -9.10
CA TYR A 299 0.97 11.46 -8.64
C TYR A 299 0.40 10.05 -8.52
N ALA A 300 1.17 9.06 -8.95
CA ALA A 300 0.88 7.64 -8.77
C ALA A 300 2.17 6.90 -8.43
N SER A 301 2.09 5.91 -7.55
CA SER A 301 3.25 5.17 -7.06
C SER A 301 2.87 3.76 -6.62
N PRO A 302 3.80 2.79 -6.67
CA PRO A 302 3.59 1.45 -6.12
C PRO A 302 3.36 1.41 -4.60
N GLY A 303 3.64 2.52 -3.92
CA GLY A 303 3.45 2.68 -2.48
C GLY A 303 2.26 3.59 -2.11
N VAL A 304 1.36 3.88 -3.05
CA VAL A 304 0.19 4.75 -2.81
C VAL A 304 -1.09 4.07 -3.28
N GLY A 305 -2.06 4.01 -2.42
CA GLY A 305 -3.41 3.46 -2.65
C GLY A 305 -4.46 4.30 -1.92
N PHE A 306 -5.60 3.68 -1.57
CA PHE A 306 -6.70 4.41 -0.91
C PHE A 306 -7.73 3.49 -0.29
N ARG A 307 -8.64 4.06 0.49
CA ARG A 307 -9.92 3.49 0.93
C ARG A 307 -11.00 4.54 0.86
N CYS A 308 -12.27 4.14 0.84
CA CYS A 308 -13.39 5.06 0.82
C CYS A 308 -14.03 5.23 2.20
N ALA A 309 -14.77 6.33 2.36
CA ALA A 309 -15.68 6.63 3.46
C ALA A 309 -17.08 6.97 2.90
N ARG A 310 -18.11 6.87 3.73
CA ARG A 310 -19.48 7.24 3.38
C ARG A 310 -20.25 7.76 4.59
#